data_f1313019b53c5cb0440ca47070e832f6
#
_entry.id   f1313019b53c5cb0440ca47070e832f6
#
_cell.length_a   1.000
_cell.length_b   1.000
_cell.length_c   1.000
_cell.angle_alpha   90.00
_cell.angle_beta   90.00
_cell.angle_gamma   90.00
#
_symmetry.space_group_name_H-M   'P 1'
#
loop_
_entity.id
_entity.type
_entity.pdbx_description
1 polymer ?
#
loop_
_entity_poly.entity_id
_entity_poly.type
_entity_poly.pdbx_seq_one_letter_code
_entity_poly.pdbx_strand_id
1 'polypeptide(L)'
;MVKSIRLRYIEPVGGSTAMTKPYAPDHARLDRVVAEARRQRELRETGYRERALKLFPWICGRCGREFSGVRVRELTVHHKDHNHDNNPADGSNWELLCVYCHDNEHSRELDEAARSRGAEEVAPATHHPFADLKSLLKKK
;
A
#
# COMPACT_ATOMS: atom_id res chain seq x y z
N MET A 1 -27.08 36.04 -66.91
CA MET A 1 -25.89 35.18 -66.95
C MET A 1 -25.71 34.55 -65.57
N VAL A 2 -26.16 33.32 -65.35
CA VAL A 2 -26.06 32.65 -64.08
C VAL A 2 -24.92 31.63 -64.19
N LYS A 3 -23.84 31.81 -63.38
CA LYS A 3 -22.69 30.92 -63.38
C LYS A 3 -23.03 29.71 -62.51
N SER A 4 -23.12 28.54 -63.12
CA SER A 4 -23.33 27.24 -62.48
C SER A 4 -22.07 26.85 -61.71
N ILE A 5 -22.19 26.74 -60.39
CA ILE A 5 -21.11 26.26 -59.53
C ILE A 5 -21.23 24.71 -59.47
N ARG A 6 -20.27 24.02 -60.11
CA ARG A 6 -20.16 22.56 -59.99
C ARG A 6 -19.59 22.21 -58.61
N LEU A 7 -20.41 21.61 -57.76
CA LEU A 7 -19.95 20.91 -56.54
C LEU A 7 -19.06 19.73 -56.94
N ARG A 8 -17.79 19.79 -56.54
CA ARG A 8 -16.90 18.61 -56.64
C ARG A 8 -17.21 17.69 -55.49
N TYR A 9 -17.67 16.51 -55.81
CA TYR A 9 -17.79 15.41 -54.86
C TYR A 9 -16.39 15.01 -54.36
N ILE A 10 -16.15 15.13 -53.08
CA ILE A 10 -14.92 14.65 -52.43
C ILE A 10 -15.17 13.18 -52.11
N GLU A 11 -14.45 12.29 -52.78
CA GLU A 11 -14.43 10.88 -52.51
C GLU A 11 -13.94 10.65 -51.07
N PRO A 12 -14.59 9.74 -50.24
CA PRO A 12 -14.08 9.43 -48.92
C PRO A 12 -12.80 8.61 -49.07
N VAL A 13 -11.69 9.16 -48.52
CA VAL A 13 -10.41 8.46 -48.41
C VAL A 13 -10.64 7.26 -47.53
N GLY A 14 -10.57 6.04 -48.12
CA GLY A 14 -10.68 4.78 -47.43
C GLY A 14 -9.57 4.65 -46.39
N GLY A 15 -9.86 5.06 -45.14
CA GLY A 15 -9.02 4.78 -44.02
C GLY A 15 -9.06 3.29 -43.71
N SER A 16 -8.01 2.57 -44.11
CA SER A 16 -7.76 1.21 -43.61
C SER A 16 -7.59 1.29 -42.10
N THR A 17 -8.65 0.99 -41.36
CA THR A 17 -8.56 0.74 -39.92
C THR A 17 -7.77 -0.54 -39.72
N ALA A 18 -6.45 -0.39 -39.61
CA ALA A 18 -5.60 -1.46 -39.10
C ALA A 18 -6.14 -1.81 -37.72
N MET A 19 -6.82 -2.95 -37.62
CA MET A 19 -7.23 -3.54 -36.34
C MET A 19 -5.95 -3.77 -35.54
N THR A 20 -5.64 -2.86 -34.62
CA THR A 20 -4.60 -3.07 -33.63
C THR A 20 -5.00 -4.29 -32.83
N LYS A 21 -4.20 -5.37 -32.90
CA LYS A 21 -4.40 -6.56 -32.06
C LYS A 21 -4.57 -6.10 -30.62
N PRO A 22 -5.58 -6.59 -29.87
CA PRO A 22 -5.74 -6.26 -28.48
C PRO A 22 -4.43 -6.62 -27.75
N TYR A 23 -3.88 -5.64 -27.02
CA TYR A 23 -2.69 -5.85 -26.18
C TYR A 23 -3.03 -6.93 -25.13
N ALA A 24 -2.50 -8.12 -25.32
CA ALA A 24 -2.55 -9.16 -24.29
C ALA A 24 -1.34 -8.97 -23.38
N PRO A 25 -1.54 -8.78 -22.06
CA PRO A 25 -0.43 -8.63 -21.13
C PRO A 25 0.42 -9.92 -21.14
N ASP A 26 1.74 -9.75 -21.25
CA ASP A 26 2.68 -10.87 -21.08
C ASP A 26 2.78 -11.23 -19.59
N HIS A 27 1.92 -12.15 -19.15
CA HIS A 27 1.87 -12.60 -17.76
C HIS A 27 3.21 -13.19 -17.29
N ALA A 28 3.90 -13.93 -18.14
CA ALA A 28 5.19 -14.51 -17.79
C ALA A 28 6.28 -13.44 -17.57
N ARG A 29 6.21 -12.33 -18.29
CA ARG A 29 7.08 -11.18 -18.06
C ARG A 29 6.72 -10.46 -16.76
N LEU A 30 5.44 -10.25 -16.50
CA LEU A 30 4.97 -9.61 -15.28
C LEU A 30 5.33 -10.44 -14.05
N ASP A 31 5.16 -11.75 -14.09
CA ASP A 31 5.52 -12.67 -13.00
C ASP A 31 7.02 -12.61 -12.68
N ARG A 32 7.88 -12.55 -13.70
CA ARG A 32 9.33 -12.39 -13.50
C ARG A 32 9.66 -11.06 -12.85
N VAL A 33 9.05 -9.95 -13.29
CA VAL A 33 9.29 -8.63 -12.71
C VAL A 33 8.84 -8.58 -11.25
N VAL A 34 7.67 -9.16 -10.94
CA VAL A 34 7.16 -9.25 -9.57
C VAL A 34 8.06 -10.12 -8.69
N ALA A 35 8.52 -11.26 -9.19
CA ALA A 35 9.42 -12.15 -8.45
C ALA A 35 10.76 -11.46 -8.15
N GLU A 36 11.34 -10.77 -9.12
CA GLU A 36 12.57 -10.01 -8.93
C GLU A 36 12.40 -8.86 -7.94
N ALA A 37 11.33 -8.11 -8.04
CA ALA A 37 11.02 -7.02 -7.10
C ALA A 37 10.87 -7.54 -5.66
N ARG A 38 10.21 -8.69 -5.46
CA ARG A 38 10.10 -9.35 -4.15
C ARG A 38 11.46 -9.76 -3.60
N ARG A 39 12.28 -10.39 -4.43
CA ARG A 39 13.62 -10.80 -4.05
C ARG A 39 14.50 -9.62 -3.64
N GLN A 40 14.47 -8.54 -4.41
CA GLN A 40 15.22 -7.31 -4.11
C GLN A 40 14.75 -6.67 -2.79
N ARG A 41 13.45 -6.67 -2.56
CA ARG A 41 12.88 -6.20 -1.30
C ARG A 41 13.37 -7.04 -0.12
N GLU A 42 13.28 -8.36 -0.22
CA GLU A 42 13.72 -9.30 0.83
C GLU A 42 15.20 -9.12 1.18
N LEU A 43 16.07 -8.99 0.17
CA LEU A 43 17.50 -8.74 0.37
C LEU A 43 17.77 -7.42 1.12
N ARG A 44 17.03 -6.37 0.79
CA ARG A 44 17.14 -5.08 1.50
C ARG A 44 16.65 -5.20 2.95
N GLU A 45 15.47 -5.80 3.15
CA GLU A 45 14.88 -5.99 4.47
C GLU A 45 15.78 -6.80 5.39
N THR A 46 16.37 -7.87 4.90
CA THR A 46 17.34 -8.67 5.65
C THR A 46 18.55 -7.82 6.06
N GLY A 47 19.10 -7.04 5.13
CA GLY A 47 20.30 -6.24 5.37
C GLY A 47 20.16 -5.16 6.44
N TYR A 48 19.06 -4.40 6.45
CA TYR A 48 18.85 -3.38 7.49
C TYR A 48 18.37 -4.01 8.81
N ARG A 49 17.61 -5.09 8.75
CA ARG A 49 17.17 -5.82 9.95
C ARG A 49 18.36 -6.38 10.74
N GLU A 50 19.30 -7.04 10.09
CA GLU A 50 20.51 -7.56 10.75
C GLU A 50 21.31 -6.43 11.42
N ARG A 51 21.43 -5.29 10.76
CA ARG A 51 22.11 -4.12 11.30
C ARG A 51 21.34 -3.56 12.51
N ALA A 52 20.05 -3.40 12.42
CA ALA A 52 19.22 -2.88 13.52
C ALA A 52 19.30 -3.78 14.76
N LEU A 53 19.26 -5.12 14.59
CA LEU A 53 19.41 -6.06 15.70
C LEU A 53 20.80 -6.05 16.36
N LYS A 54 21.81 -5.53 15.69
CA LYS A 54 23.15 -5.30 16.27
C LYS A 54 23.27 -3.95 16.97
N LEU A 55 22.55 -2.94 16.50
CA LEU A 55 22.63 -1.56 17.00
C LEU A 55 21.72 -1.33 18.20
N PHE A 56 20.57 -1.98 18.25
CA PHE A 56 19.54 -1.72 19.26
C PHE A 56 19.35 -2.89 20.22
N PRO A 57 18.97 -2.63 21.46
CA PRO A 57 18.55 -3.69 22.39
C PRO A 57 17.28 -4.36 21.83
N TRP A 58 17.13 -5.66 22.12
CA TRP A 58 15.99 -6.44 21.64
C TRP A 58 14.72 -6.17 22.44
N ILE A 59 14.33 -4.90 22.48
CA ILE A 59 13.18 -4.38 23.22
C ILE A 59 12.29 -3.64 22.22
N CYS A 60 10.98 -3.82 22.33
CA CYS A 60 10.03 -3.03 21.56
C CYS A 60 10.02 -1.58 22.05
N GLY A 61 10.38 -0.62 21.21
CA GLY A 61 10.43 0.81 21.53
C GLY A 61 9.10 1.40 22.01
N ARG A 62 7.97 0.74 21.66
CA ARG A 62 6.64 1.23 22.02
C ARG A 62 6.06 0.60 23.29
N CYS A 63 6.05 -0.74 23.41
CA CYS A 63 5.44 -1.42 24.55
C CYS A 63 6.45 -1.88 25.61
N GLY A 64 7.75 -1.68 25.39
CA GLY A 64 8.81 -2.03 26.32
C GLY A 64 9.04 -3.54 26.51
N ARG A 65 8.37 -4.41 25.73
CA ARG A 65 8.53 -5.85 25.86
C ARG A 65 9.92 -6.27 25.36
N GLU A 66 10.59 -7.10 26.13
CA GLU A 66 11.87 -7.70 25.79
C GLU A 66 11.68 -9.00 24.99
N PHE A 67 12.62 -9.25 24.08
CA PHE A 67 12.63 -10.42 23.22
C PHE A 67 13.98 -11.12 23.30
N SER A 68 13.96 -12.46 23.29
CA SER A 68 15.19 -13.26 23.35
C SER A 68 15.02 -14.55 22.56
N GLY A 69 16.15 -15.15 22.16
CA GLY A 69 16.18 -16.42 21.45
C GLY A 69 15.29 -16.42 20.19
N VAL A 70 14.44 -17.41 20.05
CA VAL A 70 13.56 -17.58 18.89
C VAL A 70 12.56 -16.43 18.74
N ARG A 71 12.20 -15.76 19.83
CA ARG A 71 11.22 -14.67 19.81
C ARG A 71 11.74 -13.35 19.23
N VAL A 72 13.05 -13.20 19.04
CA VAL A 72 13.64 -12.05 18.35
C VAL A 72 13.08 -11.87 16.94
N ARG A 73 12.59 -12.94 16.31
CA ARG A 73 11.89 -12.89 15.03
C ARG A 73 10.59 -12.05 15.03
N GLU A 74 9.98 -11.86 16.21
CA GLU A 74 8.78 -11.04 16.39
C GLU A 74 9.07 -9.55 16.44
N LEU A 75 10.36 -9.15 16.57
CA LEU A 75 10.78 -7.75 16.39
C LEU A 75 10.90 -7.43 14.91
N THR A 76 10.39 -6.30 14.50
CA THR A 76 10.54 -5.75 13.16
C THR A 76 11.17 -4.37 13.22
N VAL A 77 11.82 -3.96 12.13
CA VAL A 77 12.40 -2.61 12.00
C VAL A 77 11.31 -1.69 11.46
N HIS A 78 10.98 -0.68 12.24
CA HIS A 78 10.11 0.40 11.84
C HIS A 78 10.95 1.61 11.39
N HIS A 79 10.62 2.20 10.24
CA HIS A 79 11.22 3.44 9.76
C HIS A 79 10.42 4.61 10.29
N LYS A 80 11.07 5.49 11.05
CA LYS A 80 10.40 6.64 11.71
C LYS A 80 9.79 7.62 10.72
N ASP A 81 10.35 7.70 9.53
CA ASP A 81 9.86 8.54 8.42
C ASP A 81 8.93 7.78 7.45
N HIS A 82 8.56 6.52 7.78
CA HIS A 82 7.76 5.62 6.93
C HIS A 82 8.36 5.35 5.53
N ASN A 83 9.61 5.74 5.30
CA ASN A 83 10.31 5.51 4.04
C ASN A 83 11.29 4.32 4.16
N HIS A 84 10.90 3.18 3.62
CA HIS A 84 11.70 1.95 3.63
C HIS A 84 12.99 2.02 2.80
N ASP A 85 13.15 3.04 1.97
CA ASP A 85 14.36 3.25 1.18
C ASP A 85 15.40 4.12 1.92
N ASN A 86 15.00 4.81 2.99
CA ASN A 86 15.88 5.63 3.81
C ASN A 86 16.54 4.79 4.93
N ASN A 87 17.70 4.21 4.63
CA ASN A 87 18.43 3.28 5.50
C ASN A 87 19.80 3.82 5.91
N PRO A 88 19.87 4.82 6.81
CA PRO A 88 21.13 5.38 7.29
C PRO A 88 21.96 4.31 8.02
N ALA A 89 23.28 4.36 7.86
CA ALA A 89 24.17 3.37 8.41
C ALA A 89 24.20 3.33 9.95
N ASP A 90 23.94 4.47 10.59
CA ASP A 90 23.89 4.65 12.04
C ASP A 90 22.56 4.20 12.66
N GLY A 91 21.57 3.84 11.84
CA GLY A 91 20.25 3.42 12.30
C GLY A 91 19.36 4.55 12.85
N SER A 92 19.71 5.81 12.64
CA SER A 92 18.97 6.97 13.21
C SER A 92 17.49 6.99 12.82
N ASN A 93 17.15 6.48 11.62
CA ASN A 93 15.78 6.37 11.13
C ASN A 93 15.05 5.10 11.58
N TRP A 94 15.69 4.22 12.35
CA TRP A 94 15.12 2.94 12.73
C TRP A 94 14.71 2.91 14.20
N GLU A 95 13.69 2.09 14.47
CA GLU A 95 13.38 1.59 15.81
C GLU A 95 12.90 0.13 15.71
N LEU A 96 13.11 -0.63 16.78
CA LEU A 96 12.61 -1.99 16.87
C LEU A 96 11.22 -1.99 17.50
N LEU A 97 10.24 -2.48 16.77
CA LEU A 97 8.88 -2.69 17.27
C LEU A 97 8.50 -4.17 17.21
N CYS A 98 7.70 -4.65 18.13
CA CYS A 98 7.09 -5.94 17.95
C CYS A 98 6.00 -5.88 16.85
N VAL A 99 5.68 -7.00 16.23
CA VAL A 99 4.72 -7.10 15.12
C VAL A 99 3.42 -6.34 15.45
N TYR A 100 2.86 -6.53 16.65
CA TYR A 100 1.61 -5.86 17.05
C TYR A 100 1.73 -4.33 17.11
N CYS A 101 2.84 -3.81 17.66
CA CYS A 101 3.05 -2.37 17.72
C CYS A 101 3.34 -1.78 16.33
N HIS A 102 4.04 -2.50 15.49
CA HIS A 102 4.33 -2.12 14.12
C HIS A 102 3.05 -2.02 13.28
N ASP A 103 2.18 -3.04 13.33
CA ASP A 103 0.91 -3.06 12.61
C ASP A 103 -0.03 -1.94 13.10
N ASN A 104 -0.04 -1.68 14.41
CA ASN A 104 -0.82 -0.58 14.98
C ASN A 104 -0.31 0.79 14.54
N GLU A 105 1.01 0.96 14.35
CA GLU A 105 1.59 2.22 13.85
C GLU A 105 1.14 2.48 12.41
N HIS A 106 1.23 1.49 11.55
CA HIS A 106 0.74 1.62 10.18
C HIS A 106 -0.77 1.86 10.08
N SER A 107 -1.56 1.24 10.96
CA SER A 107 -3.01 1.50 11.02
C SER A 107 -3.30 2.95 11.41
N ARG A 108 -2.58 3.50 12.39
CA ARG A 108 -2.70 4.91 12.77
C ARG A 108 -2.36 5.86 11.65
N GLU A 109 -1.28 5.59 10.91
CA GLU A 109 -0.87 6.40 9.76
C GLU A 109 -1.98 6.43 8.68
N LEU A 110 -2.57 5.27 8.38
CA LEU A 110 -3.68 5.18 7.43
C LEU A 110 -4.91 5.97 7.90
N ASP A 111 -5.24 5.90 9.19
CA ASP A 111 -6.36 6.65 9.78
C ASP A 111 -6.10 8.16 9.75
N GLU A 112 -4.87 8.60 10.05
CA GLU A 112 -4.47 10.00 9.98
C GLU A 112 -4.50 10.52 8.53
N ALA A 113 -4.00 9.73 7.57
CA ALA A 113 -4.06 10.07 6.16
C ALA A 113 -5.51 10.13 5.64
N ALA A 114 -6.41 9.27 6.12
CA ALA A 114 -7.82 9.31 5.78
C ALA A 114 -8.51 10.57 6.34
N ARG A 115 -8.18 10.97 7.58
CA ARG A 115 -8.70 12.19 8.19
C ARG A 115 -8.20 13.46 7.50
N SER A 116 -6.91 13.47 7.08
CA SER A 116 -6.31 14.63 6.41
C SER A 116 -6.84 14.88 5.00
N ARG A 117 -7.34 13.83 4.32
CA ARG A 117 -7.96 13.94 2.99
C ARG A 117 -9.34 14.61 3.00
N GLY A 118 -9.78 15.08 4.16
CA GLY A 118 -11.09 15.66 4.38
C GLY A 118 -12.10 14.54 4.63
N ALA A 119 -12.75 14.60 5.78
CA ALA A 119 -14.01 13.89 5.97
C ALA A 119 -15.00 14.49 4.96
N GLU A 120 -15.05 13.94 3.77
CA GLU A 120 -16.23 14.04 2.95
C GLU A 120 -17.34 13.54 3.86
N GLU A 121 -18.34 14.35 4.07
CA GLU A 121 -19.44 14.15 5.03
C GLU A 121 -20.01 12.74 4.80
N VAL A 122 -19.50 11.78 5.60
CA VAL A 122 -19.96 10.39 5.51
C VAL A 122 -21.41 10.43 5.94
N ALA A 123 -22.32 10.22 4.99
CA ALA A 123 -23.73 10.12 5.26
C ALA A 123 -23.95 9.22 6.50
N PRO A 124 -24.78 9.64 7.47
CA PRO A 124 -24.95 8.87 8.71
C PRO A 124 -25.35 7.44 8.36
N ALA A 125 -24.69 6.47 9.01
CA ALA A 125 -24.95 5.06 8.77
C ALA A 125 -26.44 4.77 8.96
N THR A 126 -27.13 4.44 7.87
CA THR A 126 -28.56 4.14 7.86
C THR A 126 -28.87 2.75 8.41
N HIS A 127 -27.84 1.91 8.56
CA HIS A 127 -27.97 0.55 9.08
C HIS A 127 -27.32 0.43 10.46
N HIS A 128 -28.13 0.05 11.44
CA HIS A 128 -27.72 -0.17 12.83
C HIS A 128 -27.83 -1.67 13.18
N PRO A 129 -26.86 -2.50 12.80
CA PRO A 129 -26.94 -3.98 12.96
C PRO A 129 -27.12 -4.45 14.40
N PHE A 130 -26.80 -3.60 15.38
CA PHE A 130 -26.89 -3.91 16.82
C PHE A 130 -27.97 -3.11 17.55
N ALA A 131 -28.88 -2.43 16.85
CA ALA A 131 -29.92 -1.63 17.50
C ALA A 131 -30.78 -2.42 18.49
N ASP A 132 -31.07 -3.69 18.18
CA ASP A 132 -31.92 -4.56 18.98
C ASP A 132 -31.17 -5.37 20.04
N LEU A 133 -29.84 -5.32 20.08
CA LEU A 133 -29.04 -6.09 21.02
C LEU A 133 -29.41 -5.79 22.48
N LYS A 134 -29.72 -4.52 22.80
CA LYS A 134 -30.12 -4.08 24.12
C LYS A 134 -31.47 -4.64 24.55
N SER A 135 -32.38 -4.88 23.62
CA SER A 135 -33.69 -5.52 23.88
C SER A 135 -33.54 -7.02 24.11
N LEU A 136 -32.64 -7.67 23.40
CA LEU A 136 -32.35 -9.10 23.57
C LEU A 136 -31.70 -9.42 24.92
N LEU A 137 -30.83 -8.52 25.42
CA LEU A 137 -30.17 -8.67 26.73
C LEU A 137 -31.12 -8.46 27.93
N LYS A 138 -32.25 -7.76 27.73
CA LYS A 138 -33.26 -7.55 28.80
C LYS A 138 -34.28 -8.68 28.91
N LYS A 139 -34.28 -9.65 28.02
CA LYS A 139 -35.21 -10.77 27.96
C LYS A 139 -34.64 -11.98 28.68
N LYS A 140 -34.39 -11.83 30.04
CA LYS A 140 -34.07 -12.91 30.94
C LYS A 140 -35.02 -12.90 32.11
#